data_5580a2503eaba15b7ae07f2ce379debc
#
_entry.id   5580a2503eaba15b7ae07f2ce379debc
#
_cell.length_a   1.000
_cell.length_b   1.000
_cell.length_c   1.000
_cell.angle_alpha   90.00
_cell.angle_beta   90.00
_cell.angle_gamma   90.00
#
_symmetry.space_group_name_H-M   'P 1'
#
loop_
_entity.id
_entity.type
_entity.pdbx_description
1 polymer ?
#
loop_
_entity_poly.entity_id
_entity_poly.type
_entity_poly.pdbx_seq_one_letter_code
_entity_poly.pdbx_strand_id
1 'polypeptide(L)'
;MDSITAFAAAAQALAASVFAFAANPADAVRMLINLANFTPSAPTPTYSVGSAMADIQSASGDLFRRAAVVALARASSTYQPASADDAANARMLVVGALDNEILIAGDQGEDATFNALRALRAAVIQDLATRGAGLPSTMTVALKAAIPAPVLAQQLYRDPSRSDEIVSEANCPHPAFLPPSFKVLSS
;
A
#
# COMPACT_ATOMS: atom_id res chain seq x y z
N MET A 1 17.48 -29.86 -5.09
CA MET A 1 16.24 -29.18 -4.71
C MET A 1 16.46 -28.09 -3.67
N ASP A 2 17.45 -28.24 -2.81
CA ASP A 2 17.58 -27.37 -1.62
C ASP A 2 17.97 -25.92 -1.93
N SER A 3 18.78 -25.63 -2.96
CA SER A 3 19.23 -24.26 -3.26
C SER A 3 18.13 -23.34 -3.82
N ILE A 4 17.25 -23.86 -4.68
CA ILE A 4 16.14 -23.10 -5.28
C ILE A 4 15.09 -22.79 -4.21
N THR A 5 14.77 -23.79 -3.37
CA THR A 5 13.83 -23.62 -2.26
C THR A 5 14.37 -22.61 -1.23
N ALA A 6 15.68 -22.68 -0.93
CA ALA A 6 16.34 -21.73 -0.04
C ALA A 6 16.33 -20.31 -0.61
N PHE A 7 16.56 -20.14 -1.92
CA PHE A 7 16.47 -18.83 -2.57
C PHE A 7 15.06 -18.26 -2.53
N ALA A 8 14.04 -19.09 -2.80
CA ALA A 8 12.65 -18.66 -2.71
C ALA A 8 12.26 -18.25 -1.28
N ALA A 9 12.71 -19.00 -0.27
CA ALA A 9 12.51 -18.66 1.14
C ALA A 9 13.22 -17.36 1.52
N ALA A 10 14.44 -17.11 1.01
CA ALA A 10 15.17 -15.87 1.23
C ALA A 10 14.45 -14.66 0.62
N ALA A 11 13.88 -14.78 -0.57
CA ALA A 11 13.09 -13.71 -1.19
C ALA A 11 11.83 -13.38 -0.38
N GLN A 12 11.14 -14.40 0.12
CA GLN A 12 9.99 -14.20 1.01
C GLN A 12 10.39 -13.58 2.34
N ALA A 13 11.53 -14.00 2.91
CA ALA A 13 12.06 -13.44 4.15
C ALA A 13 12.45 -11.97 3.98
N LEU A 14 12.99 -11.58 2.83
CA LEU A 14 13.29 -10.18 2.50
C LEU A 14 12.02 -9.33 2.51
N ALA A 15 10.97 -9.74 1.81
CA ALA A 15 9.70 -9.03 1.80
C ALA A 15 9.06 -8.96 3.20
N ALA A 16 9.16 -10.03 3.99
CA ALA A 16 8.70 -10.06 5.37
C ALA A 16 9.53 -9.15 6.30
N SER A 17 10.85 -9.02 6.06
CA SER A 17 11.70 -8.12 6.84
C SER A 17 11.38 -6.65 6.57
N VAL A 18 11.05 -6.29 5.33
CA VAL A 18 10.56 -4.94 4.98
C VAL A 18 9.28 -4.61 5.75
N PHE A 19 8.36 -5.57 5.81
CA PHE A 19 7.13 -5.41 6.61
C PHE A 19 7.43 -5.25 8.11
N ALA A 20 8.33 -6.06 8.65
CA ALA A 20 8.68 -6.03 10.08
C ALA A 20 9.48 -4.79 10.50
N PHE A 21 10.25 -4.20 9.57
CA PHE A 21 11.07 -3.01 9.83
C PHE A 21 10.22 -1.74 9.92
N ALA A 22 9.11 -1.68 9.23
CA ALA A 22 8.26 -0.50 9.23
C ALA A 22 7.53 -0.35 10.58
N ALA A 23 7.82 0.72 11.30
CA ALA A 23 7.15 1.04 12.56
C ALA A 23 5.66 1.38 12.37
N ASN A 24 5.29 1.88 11.19
CA ASN A 24 3.93 2.23 10.83
C ASN A 24 3.46 1.35 9.64
N PRO A 25 2.29 0.67 9.74
CA PRO A 25 1.74 -0.11 8.65
C PRO A 25 1.58 0.65 7.32
N ALA A 26 1.31 1.97 7.36
CA ALA A 26 1.25 2.80 6.15
C ALA A 26 2.60 2.89 5.43
N ASP A 27 3.71 2.96 6.17
CA ASP A 27 5.04 2.98 5.59
C ASP A 27 5.42 1.60 5.03
N ALA A 28 5.00 0.51 5.69
CA ALA A 28 5.13 -0.84 5.16
C ALA A 28 4.46 -0.96 3.79
N VAL A 29 3.22 -0.47 3.65
CA VAL A 29 2.49 -0.47 2.39
C VAL A 29 3.26 0.30 1.31
N ARG A 30 3.78 1.50 1.60
CA ARG A 30 4.55 2.31 0.64
C ARG A 30 5.84 1.63 0.18
N MET A 31 6.60 1.05 1.11
CA MET A 31 7.85 0.34 0.80
C MET A 31 7.60 -0.91 -0.04
N LEU A 32 6.58 -1.69 0.31
CA LEU A 32 6.24 -2.92 -0.39
C LEU A 32 5.66 -2.66 -1.78
N ILE A 33 4.94 -1.55 -2.01
CA ILE A 33 4.51 -1.15 -3.35
C ILE A 33 5.71 -0.90 -4.27
N ASN A 34 6.75 -0.22 -3.78
CA ASN A 34 7.96 -0.01 -4.56
C ASN A 34 8.65 -1.33 -4.92
N LEU A 35 8.68 -2.28 -3.98
CA LEU A 35 9.24 -3.61 -4.23
C LEU A 35 8.35 -4.44 -5.18
N ALA A 36 7.02 -4.32 -5.09
CA ALA A 36 6.07 -4.97 -5.99
C ALA A 36 6.17 -4.46 -7.43
N ASN A 37 6.64 -3.23 -7.63
CA ASN A 37 6.88 -2.64 -8.95
C ASN A 37 8.33 -2.86 -9.44
N PHE A 38 9.11 -3.71 -8.78
CA PHE A 38 10.48 -3.98 -9.16
C PHE A 38 10.54 -4.62 -10.55
N THR A 39 11.29 -4.01 -11.45
CA THR A 39 11.55 -4.52 -12.81
C THR A 39 13.04 -4.75 -12.95
N PRO A 40 13.49 -6.01 -13.11
CA PRO A 40 14.90 -6.28 -13.33
C PRO A 40 15.34 -5.72 -14.68
N SER A 41 16.60 -5.26 -14.74
CA SER A 41 17.22 -4.85 -16.00
C SER A 41 17.43 -6.09 -16.87
N ALA A 42 16.73 -6.17 -18.00
CA ALA A 42 16.90 -7.29 -18.91
C ALA A 42 18.18 -7.10 -19.76
N PRO A 43 19.17 -8.01 -19.69
CA PRO A 43 20.27 -8.00 -20.64
C PRO A 43 19.76 -8.31 -22.04
N THR A 44 20.32 -7.67 -23.06
CA THR A 44 20.01 -8.02 -24.46
C THR A 44 20.81 -9.27 -24.81
N PRO A 45 20.18 -10.43 -24.99
CA PRO A 45 20.90 -11.68 -25.21
C PRO A 45 21.46 -11.68 -26.64
N THR A 46 22.78 -11.71 -26.75
CA THR A 46 23.48 -11.88 -28.05
C THR A 46 23.88 -13.32 -28.28
N TYR A 47 23.93 -14.17 -27.25
CA TYR A 47 24.34 -15.56 -27.26
C TYR A 47 23.46 -16.39 -26.32
N SER A 48 23.50 -17.74 -26.50
CA SER A 48 22.69 -18.68 -25.71
C SER A 48 22.89 -18.57 -24.18
N VAL A 49 24.08 -18.23 -23.71
CA VAL A 49 24.37 -17.98 -22.29
C VAL A 49 23.65 -16.69 -21.81
N GLY A 50 23.65 -15.66 -22.65
CA GLY A 50 22.94 -14.40 -22.35
C GLY A 50 21.43 -14.61 -22.26
N SER A 51 20.84 -15.49 -23.08
CA SER A 51 19.43 -15.86 -23.01
C SER A 51 19.11 -16.55 -21.68
N ALA A 52 19.90 -17.55 -21.28
CA ALA A 52 19.70 -18.23 -20.00
C ALA A 52 19.84 -17.28 -18.79
N MET A 53 20.76 -16.31 -18.86
CA MET A 53 20.90 -15.27 -17.82
C MET A 53 19.67 -14.36 -17.78
N ALA A 54 19.11 -13.98 -18.93
CA ALA A 54 17.90 -13.17 -19.00
C ALA A 54 16.70 -13.92 -18.41
N ASP A 55 16.56 -15.22 -18.69
CA ASP A 55 15.49 -16.06 -18.13
C ASP A 55 15.59 -16.16 -16.59
N ILE A 56 16.80 -16.38 -16.05
CA ILE A 56 17.03 -16.42 -14.61
C ILE A 56 16.71 -15.06 -13.97
N GLN A 57 17.07 -13.97 -14.62
CA GLN A 57 16.84 -12.63 -14.12
C GLN A 57 15.35 -12.29 -14.11
N SER A 58 14.61 -12.66 -15.16
CA SER A 58 13.16 -12.53 -15.24
C SER A 58 12.47 -13.34 -14.13
N ALA A 59 12.79 -14.62 -14.01
CA ALA A 59 12.22 -15.50 -12.98
C ALA A 59 12.51 -15.02 -11.55
N SER A 60 13.73 -14.48 -11.33
CA SER A 60 14.08 -13.86 -10.04
C SER A 60 13.25 -12.61 -9.77
N GLY A 61 13.04 -11.78 -10.79
CA GLY A 61 12.19 -10.59 -10.70
C GLY A 61 10.75 -10.94 -10.33
N ASP A 62 10.18 -11.96 -10.99
CA ASP A 62 8.84 -12.47 -10.71
C ASP A 62 8.73 -12.96 -9.27
N LEU A 63 9.72 -13.68 -8.77
CA LEU A 63 9.75 -14.18 -7.40
C LEU A 63 9.74 -13.01 -6.38
N PHE A 64 10.57 -11.98 -6.58
CA PHE A 64 10.61 -10.82 -5.69
C PHE A 64 9.31 -10.02 -5.73
N ARG A 65 8.73 -9.78 -6.90
CA ARG A 65 7.45 -9.09 -7.01
C ARG A 65 6.33 -9.86 -6.32
N ARG A 66 6.22 -11.18 -6.56
CA ARG A 66 5.20 -12.03 -5.92
C ARG A 66 5.35 -12.06 -4.41
N ALA A 67 6.59 -12.19 -3.91
CA ALA A 67 6.85 -12.10 -2.47
C ALA A 67 6.42 -10.75 -1.89
N ALA A 68 6.72 -9.66 -2.60
CA ALA A 68 6.32 -8.31 -2.19
C ALA A 68 4.81 -8.10 -2.19
N VAL A 69 4.10 -8.59 -3.22
CA VAL A 69 2.64 -8.49 -3.33
C VAL A 69 1.93 -9.26 -2.22
N VAL A 70 2.43 -10.45 -1.86
CA VAL A 70 1.91 -11.22 -0.71
C VAL A 70 2.17 -10.51 0.61
N ALA A 71 3.36 -9.94 0.81
CA ALA A 71 3.69 -9.16 1.99
C ALA A 71 2.85 -7.87 2.06
N LEU A 72 2.58 -7.22 0.91
CA LEU A 72 1.72 -6.05 0.80
C LEU A 72 0.28 -6.37 1.21
N ALA A 73 -0.28 -7.50 0.78
CA ALA A 73 -1.60 -7.95 1.20
C ALA A 73 -1.66 -8.23 2.72
N ARG A 74 -0.58 -8.77 3.31
CA ARG A 74 -0.46 -8.91 4.76
C ARG A 74 -0.38 -7.56 5.47
N ALA A 75 0.41 -6.62 4.94
CA ALA A 75 0.50 -5.27 5.48
C ALA A 75 -0.86 -4.56 5.46
N SER A 76 -1.63 -4.71 4.39
CA SER A 76 -2.97 -4.13 4.30
C SER A 76 -3.95 -4.69 5.34
N SER A 77 -3.80 -5.95 5.75
CA SER A 77 -4.66 -6.55 6.79
C SER A 77 -4.40 -5.98 8.19
N THR A 78 -3.20 -5.49 8.46
CA THR A 78 -2.83 -4.84 9.73
C THR A 78 -2.99 -3.32 9.70
N TYR A 79 -3.12 -2.75 8.52
CA TYR A 79 -3.32 -1.31 8.33
C TYR A 79 -4.67 -0.88 8.91
N GLN A 80 -4.68 0.18 9.71
CA GLN A 80 -5.89 0.76 10.30
C GLN A 80 -6.20 2.09 9.60
N PRO A 81 -7.15 2.11 8.66
CA PRO A 81 -7.52 3.34 7.97
C PRO A 81 -8.18 4.33 8.94
N ALA A 82 -7.83 5.61 8.82
CA ALA A 82 -8.40 6.69 9.63
C ALA A 82 -9.75 7.16 9.08
N SER A 83 -10.01 6.96 7.79
CA SER A 83 -11.24 7.37 7.11
C SER A 83 -11.66 6.39 6.03
N ALA A 84 -12.89 6.51 5.55
CA ALA A 84 -13.39 5.74 4.40
C ALA A 84 -12.55 6.01 3.14
N ASP A 85 -12.14 7.25 2.92
CA ASP A 85 -11.28 7.65 1.80
C ASP A 85 -9.88 7.03 1.91
N ASP A 86 -9.34 6.97 3.11
CA ASP A 86 -8.04 6.34 3.38
C ASP A 86 -8.11 4.83 3.12
N ALA A 87 -9.17 4.16 3.56
CA ALA A 87 -9.42 2.75 3.23
C ALA A 87 -9.56 2.52 1.72
N ALA A 88 -10.23 3.43 1.01
CA ALA A 88 -10.38 3.35 -0.44
C ALA A 88 -9.04 3.55 -1.16
N ASN A 89 -8.21 4.49 -0.70
CA ASN A 89 -6.87 4.74 -1.24
C ASN A 89 -5.95 3.54 -1.00
N ALA A 90 -5.90 2.99 0.21
CA ALA A 90 -5.13 1.80 0.53
C ALA A 90 -5.57 0.62 -0.35
N ARG A 91 -6.88 0.41 -0.51
CA ARG A 91 -7.43 -0.61 -1.40
C ARG A 91 -6.99 -0.42 -2.84
N MET A 92 -7.07 0.79 -3.38
CA MET A 92 -6.66 1.09 -4.76
C MET A 92 -5.18 0.76 -4.99
N LEU A 93 -4.31 1.12 -4.06
CA LEU A 93 -2.88 0.88 -4.17
C LEU A 93 -2.55 -0.62 -4.13
N VAL A 94 -3.11 -1.35 -3.16
CA VAL A 94 -2.83 -2.80 -2.99
C VAL A 94 -3.43 -3.60 -4.14
N VAL A 95 -4.66 -3.29 -4.55
CA VAL A 95 -5.33 -3.96 -5.67
C VAL A 95 -4.61 -3.68 -6.98
N GLY A 96 -4.13 -2.45 -7.21
CA GLY A 96 -3.35 -2.13 -8.40
C GLY A 96 -2.07 -2.97 -8.53
N ALA A 97 -1.34 -3.18 -7.43
CA ALA A 97 -0.16 -4.05 -7.42
C ALA A 97 -0.52 -5.53 -7.69
N LEU A 98 -1.63 -6.01 -7.12
CA LEU A 98 -2.15 -7.36 -7.38
C LEU A 98 -2.57 -7.52 -8.84
N ASP A 99 -3.29 -6.54 -9.41
CA ASP A 99 -3.76 -6.58 -10.80
C ASP A 99 -2.59 -6.64 -11.79
N ASN A 100 -1.51 -5.91 -11.55
CA ASN A 100 -0.30 -5.97 -12.36
C ASN A 100 0.31 -7.39 -12.36
N GLU A 101 0.43 -8.02 -11.19
CA GLU A 101 1.03 -9.36 -11.09
C GLU A 101 0.08 -10.45 -11.61
N ILE A 102 -1.24 -10.27 -11.51
CA ILE A 102 -2.25 -11.15 -12.13
C ILE A 102 -2.10 -11.16 -13.65
N LEU A 103 -1.91 -9.99 -14.28
CA LEU A 103 -1.68 -9.89 -15.72
C LEU A 103 -0.40 -10.61 -16.12
N ILE A 104 0.70 -10.41 -15.40
CA ILE A 104 1.98 -11.08 -15.67
C ILE A 104 1.84 -12.60 -15.55
N ALA A 105 1.20 -13.11 -14.49
CA ALA A 105 0.97 -14.54 -14.31
C ALA A 105 0.08 -15.12 -15.41
N GLY A 106 -0.92 -14.37 -15.89
CA GLY A 106 -1.77 -14.75 -17.01
C GLY A 106 -1.00 -14.84 -18.33
N ASP A 107 -0.17 -13.85 -18.64
CA ASP A 107 0.66 -13.80 -19.84
C ASP A 107 1.71 -14.93 -19.86
N GLN A 108 2.17 -15.34 -18.67
CA GLN A 108 3.11 -16.46 -18.50
C GLN A 108 2.42 -17.84 -18.53
N GLY A 109 1.08 -17.91 -18.53
CA GLY A 109 0.32 -19.16 -18.49
C GLY A 109 0.38 -19.87 -17.14
N GLU A 110 0.64 -19.15 -16.06
CA GLU A 110 0.73 -19.69 -14.71
C GLU A 110 -0.64 -19.73 -14.01
N ASP A 111 -1.53 -20.61 -14.44
CA ASP A 111 -2.93 -20.68 -14.00
C ASP A 111 -3.09 -20.79 -12.48
N ALA A 112 -2.22 -21.53 -11.79
CA ALA A 112 -2.29 -21.69 -10.34
C ALA A 112 -1.99 -20.38 -9.62
N THR A 113 -0.94 -19.68 -10.04
CA THR A 113 -0.54 -18.37 -9.51
C THR A 113 -1.61 -17.31 -9.81
N PHE A 114 -2.09 -17.27 -11.05
CA PHE A 114 -3.16 -16.40 -11.49
C PHE A 114 -4.42 -16.54 -10.60
N ASN A 115 -4.90 -17.77 -10.39
CA ASN A 115 -6.07 -18.02 -9.58
C ASN A 115 -5.85 -17.67 -8.09
N ALA A 116 -4.66 -17.97 -7.55
CA ALA A 116 -4.32 -17.62 -6.16
C ALA A 116 -4.29 -16.11 -5.95
N LEU A 117 -3.68 -15.35 -6.87
CA LEU A 117 -3.64 -13.89 -6.81
C LEU A 117 -5.03 -13.26 -6.95
N ARG A 118 -5.90 -13.80 -7.80
CA ARG A 118 -7.29 -13.35 -7.91
C ARG A 118 -8.08 -13.58 -6.62
N ALA A 119 -7.90 -14.73 -5.97
CA ALA A 119 -8.52 -15.00 -4.68
C ALA A 119 -8.01 -14.03 -3.59
N LEU A 120 -6.70 -13.78 -3.55
CA LEU A 120 -6.09 -12.80 -2.64
C LEU A 120 -6.63 -11.38 -2.88
N ARG A 121 -6.73 -10.98 -4.15
CA ARG A 121 -7.33 -9.69 -4.55
C ARG A 121 -8.75 -9.52 -4.01
N ALA A 122 -9.59 -10.54 -4.18
CA ALA A 122 -10.98 -10.51 -3.69
C ALA A 122 -11.03 -10.37 -2.16
N ALA A 123 -10.16 -11.08 -1.44
CA ALA A 123 -10.07 -11.00 0.02
C ALA A 123 -9.64 -9.60 0.49
N VAL A 124 -8.64 -8.99 -0.15
CA VAL A 124 -8.18 -7.62 0.17
C VAL A 124 -9.28 -6.59 -0.07
N ILE A 125 -9.99 -6.71 -1.19
CA ILE A 125 -11.11 -5.80 -1.52
C ILE A 125 -12.19 -5.89 -0.43
N GLN A 126 -12.59 -7.10 -0.08
CA GLN A 126 -13.63 -7.32 0.91
C GLN A 126 -13.23 -6.83 2.29
N ASP A 127 -11.99 -7.11 2.72
CA ASP A 127 -11.46 -6.72 4.02
C ASP A 127 -11.42 -5.19 4.17
N LEU A 128 -10.77 -4.48 3.24
CA LEU A 128 -10.67 -3.03 3.28
C LEU A 128 -12.01 -2.32 3.06
N ALA A 129 -12.92 -2.90 2.26
CA ALA A 129 -14.27 -2.36 2.11
C ALA A 129 -15.06 -2.49 3.41
N THR A 130 -14.99 -3.63 4.08
CA THR A 130 -15.69 -3.87 5.35
C THR A 130 -15.18 -2.95 6.46
N ARG A 131 -13.86 -2.80 6.57
CA ARG A 131 -13.24 -1.92 7.58
C ARG A 131 -13.47 -0.44 7.29
N GLY A 132 -13.55 -0.05 6.02
CA GLY A 132 -13.82 1.33 5.60
C GLY A 132 -15.28 1.75 5.71
N ALA A 133 -16.25 0.80 5.66
CA ALA A 133 -17.67 1.09 5.57
C ALA A 133 -18.25 1.87 6.77
N GLY A 134 -17.65 1.68 7.96
CA GLY A 134 -18.10 2.36 9.19
C GLY A 134 -17.30 3.61 9.55
N LEU A 135 -16.33 4.00 8.72
CA LEU A 135 -15.48 5.14 9.00
C LEU A 135 -16.06 6.44 8.39
N PRO A 136 -15.79 7.60 9.03
CA PRO A 136 -16.17 8.89 8.46
C PRO A 136 -15.43 9.14 7.14
N SER A 137 -16.07 9.82 6.22
CA SER A 137 -15.42 10.32 5.00
C SER A 137 -14.62 11.58 5.30
N THR A 138 -13.70 11.95 4.42
CA THR A 138 -13.00 13.23 4.53
C THR A 138 -13.73 14.32 3.75
N MET A 139 -13.71 15.55 4.27
CA MET A 139 -14.17 16.73 3.54
C MET A 139 -13.04 17.76 3.46
N THR A 140 -13.01 18.54 2.38
CA THR A 140 -12.03 19.62 2.23
C THR A 140 -12.57 20.89 2.86
N VAL A 141 -11.81 21.46 3.81
CA VAL A 141 -12.10 22.74 4.41
C VAL A 141 -11.16 23.79 3.80
N ALA A 142 -11.75 24.91 3.35
CA ALA A 142 -11.01 26.07 2.88
C ALA A 142 -11.20 27.25 3.87
N LEU A 143 -10.11 27.72 4.44
CA LEU A 143 -10.11 28.80 5.41
C LEU A 143 -9.90 30.14 4.71
N LYS A 144 -10.76 31.14 5.01
CA LYS A 144 -10.58 32.51 4.49
C LYS A 144 -9.55 33.33 5.31
N ALA A 145 -9.27 32.89 6.52
CA ALA A 145 -8.29 33.49 7.41
C ALA A 145 -7.70 32.40 8.31
N ALA A 146 -6.55 32.65 8.91
CA ALA A 146 -5.94 31.73 9.87
C ALA A 146 -6.86 31.59 11.10
N ILE A 147 -7.30 30.37 11.36
CA ILE A 147 -8.13 30.01 12.52
C ILE A 147 -7.38 28.96 13.33
N PRO A 148 -7.26 29.09 14.66
CA PRO A 148 -6.66 28.05 15.51
C PRO A 148 -7.47 26.75 15.47
N ALA A 149 -6.77 25.59 15.52
CA ALA A 149 -7.40 24.27 15.46
C ALA A 149 -8.53 24.05 16.50
N PRO A 150 -8.42 24.46 17.77
CA PRO A 150 -9.52 24.30 18.74
C PRO A 150 -10.79 25.07 18.36
N VAL A 151 -10.62 26.26 17.75
CA VAL A 151 -11.77 27.07 17.30
C VAL A 151 -12.44 26.39 16.10
N LEU A 152 -11.64 25.87 15.16
CA LEU A 152 -12.16 25.15 14.02
C LEU A 152 -12.83 23.83 14.44
N ALA A 153 -12.26 23.10 15.41
CA ALA A 153 -12.86 21.89 15.97
C ALA A 153 -14.24 22.17 16.59
N GLN A 154 -14.35 23.27 17.32
CA GLN A 154 -15.63 23.71 17.87
C GLN A 154 -16.64 24.07 16.78
N GLN A 155 -16.19 24.67 15.68
CA GLN A 155 -17.08 25.04 14.56
C GLN A 155 -17.56 23.82 13.77
N LEU A 156 -16.68 22.87 13.49
CA LEU A 156 -16.96 21.70 12.66
C LEU A 156 -17.66 20.58 13.43
N TYR A 157 -17.14 20.26 14.62
CA TYR A 157 -17.55 19.10 15.40
C TYR A 157 -18.35 19.43 16.66
N ARG A 158 -18.42 20.73 17.02
CA ARG A 158 -18.94 21.21 18.32
C ARG A 158 -18.19 20.64 19.53
N ASP A 159 -16.95 20.21 19.29
CA ASP A 159 -16.07 19.61 20.29
C ASP A 159 -14.63 20.09 20.10
N PRO A 160 -14.12 20.99 20.97
CA PRO A 160 -12.77 21.51 20.85
C PRO A 160 -11.69 20.48 21.20
N SER A 161 -12.04 19.36 21.86
CA SER A 161 -11.08 18.30 22.21
C SER A 161 -10.56 17.57 20.98
N ARG A 162 -11.27 17.63 19.83
CA ARG A 162 -10.84 17.08 18.54
C ARG A 162 -9.85 17.97 17.77
N SER A 163 -9.27 18.96 18.43
CA SER A 163 -8.26 19.84 17.81
C SER A 163 -7.02 19.10 17.31
N ASP A 164 -6.58 18.07 18.03
CA ASP A 164 -5.39 17.28 17.68
C ASP A 164 -5.62 16.45 16.40
N GLU A 165 -6.85 16.00 16.19
CA GLU A 165 -7.27 15.34 14.95
C GLU A 165 -7.12 16.30 13.75
N ILE A 166 -7.61 17.54 13.88
CA ILE A 166 -7.47 18.57 12.83
C ILE A 166 -6.00 18.88 12.55
N VAL A 167 -5.17 18.98 13.56
CA VAL A 167 -3.72 19.21 13.42
C VAL A 167 -3.04 18.06 12.67
N SER A 168 -3.42 16.83 12.99
CA SER A 168 -2.92 15.63 12.35
C SER A 168 -3.33 15.55 10.87
N GLU A 169 -4.61 15.77 10.57
CA GLU A 169 -5.14 15.75 9.19
C GLU A 169 -4.57 16.90 8.34
N ALA A 170 -4.41 18.08 8.93
CA ALA A 170 -3.79 19.23 8.27
C ALA A 170 -2.27 19.08 8.09
N ASN A 171 -1.65 18.08 8.72
CA ASN A 171 -0.20 17.87 8.78
C ASN A 171 0.55 19.19 9.11
N CYS A 172 0.06 19.94 10.07
CA CYS A 172 0.63 21.21 10.44
C CYS A 172 1.46 21.09 11.74
N PRO A 173 2.61 21.80 11.84
CA PRO A 173 3.50 21.69 13.00
C PRO A 173 2.96 22.38 14.25
N HIS A 174 1.94 23.23 14.13
CA HIS A 174 1.42 24.00 15.24
C HIS A 174 -0.09 24.29 15.08
N PRO A 175 -0.91 24.06 16.12
CA PRO A 175 -2.37 24.19 16.05
C PRO A 175 -2.89 25.61 15.75
N ALA A 176 -2.06 26.64 15.91
CA ALA A 176 -2.44 28.02 15.59
C ALA A 176 -2.28 28.38 14.10
N PHE A 177 -1.55 27.56 13.30
CA PHE A 177 -1.18 27.86 11.91
C PHE A 177 -1.68 26.79 10.98
N LEU A 178 -2.99 26.63 10.86
CA LEU A 178 -3.59 25.72 9.90
C LEU A 178 -3.38 26.21 8.47
N PRO A 179 -3.11 25.31 7.50
CA PRO A 179 -3.03 25.68 6.10
C PRO A 179 -4.36 26.22 5.58
N PRO A 180 -4.36 27.02 4.49
CA PRO A 180 -5.57 27.65 3.97
C PRO A 180 -6.58 26.63 3.40
N SER A 181 -6.13 25.42 3.04
CA SER A 181 -7.01 24.34 2.57
C SER A 181 -6.41 23.00 2.97
N PHE A 182 -7.20 22.14 3.56
CA PHE A 182 -6.82 20.80 3.98
C PHE A 182 -8.05 19.90 4.16
N LYS A 183 -7.83 18.61 4.31
CA LYS A 183 -8.89 17.64 4.57
C LYS A 183 -9.13 17.48 6.07
N VAL A 184 -10.37 17.25 6.44
CA VAL A 184 -10.80 16.90 7.80
C VAL A 184 -11.81 15.77 7.74
N LEU A 185 -11.99 15.02 8.81
CA LEU A 185 -13.04 14.01 8.89
C LEU A 185 -14.42 14.69 8.90
N SER A 186 -15.37 14.08 8.20
CA SER A 186 -16.78 14.48 8.31
C SER A 186 -17.30 14.07 9.69
N SER A 187 -18.16 14.88 10.29
CA SER A 187 -18.84 14.56 11.55
C SER A 187 -19.81 13.41 11.40
#